data_5539270bff2c41d6baf59bbaa6acecd5
#
_entry.id   5539270bff2c41d6baf59bbaa6acecd5
#
_cell.length_a   1.000
_cell.length_b   1.000
_cell.length_c   1.000
_cell.angle_alpha   90.00
_cell.angle_beta   90.00
_cell.angle_gamma   90.00
#
_symmetry.space_group_name_H-M   'P 1'
#
loop_
_entity.id
_entity.type
_entity.pdbx_description
1 polymer ?
#
loop_
_entity_poly.entity_id
_entity_poly.type
_entity_poly.pdbx_seq_one_letter_code
_entity_poly.pdbx_strand_id
1 'polypeptide(L)'
;MIEPEDYPVTLDEIDSLATRADTVIERLRERVYAPGAQKTLNLRFNVRTAGEMVGRTEKAIRDAEGDGRLPEPQKDPATGRRTGYSLEDVNRMREVFGTLPRRGLDDPATVLAVQNFKGGVGKSTLVVHLAQFLALRGYRVCVVDCDSQGSTTSIFGLNPDVDVDEDEDTLYPFFRHGGPSSLHYALRATYWPNIALIPANLGLYDAEYEFAARMMNEEGFVLDRLRTGIATIADQFDVILLDPPLGMISLSVLRAANALLIPAPPNNIDFGSTAHFLKMMGATLNELAEHGGARGYHFVKILATKMNDQKSAHVAIKRVMEAVFPQDILQSVLKDSAEIDNASANLMSVYEITGPATRTETHKRCRVYLDAVGREIETLIRKTWPSHHADLRKEGIL
;
A
#
# COMPACT_ATOMS: atom_id res chain seq x y z
N MET A 1 15.20 12.75 46.31
CA MET A 1 13.97 12.32 45.57
C MET A 1 13.21 13.61 45.32
N ILE A 2 12.81 13.84 44.09
CA ILE A 2 11.96 14.99 43.70
C ILE A 2 10.54 14.53 44.03
N GLU A 3 9.84 15.30 44.85
CA GLU A 3 8.45 14.98 45.24
C GLU A 3 7.50 15.28 44.06
N PRO A 4 6.36 14.56 43.90
CA PRO A 4 5.40 14.77 42.83
C PRO A 4 4.87 16.22 42.73
N GLU A 5 4.84 16.93 43.86
CA GLU A 5 4.39 18.34 43.93
C GLU A 5 5.35 19.35 43.28
N ASP A 6 6.59 18.91 42.92
CA ASP A 6 7.58 19.76 42.25
C ASP A 6 7.33 19.92 40.74
N TYR A 7 6.37 19.17 40.19
CA TYR A 7 6.04 19.22 38.75
C TYR A 7 4.81 20.11 38.52
N PRO A 8 4.91 21.09 37.61
CA PRO A 8 3.81 22.01 37.33
C PRO A 8 2.67 21.41 36.51
N VAL A 9 2.87 20.22 35.92
CA VAL A 9 1.87 19.48 35.13
C VAL A 9 1.60 18.15 35.82
N THR A 10 0.33 17.89 36.13
CA THR A 10 -0.12 16.64 36.75
C THR A 10 -0.49 15.58 35.73
N LEU A 11 -0.58 14.33 36.18
CA LEU A 11 -1.07 13.22 35.33
C LEU A 11 -2.51 13.48 34.86
N ASP A 12 -3.37 14.03 35.70
CA ASP A 12 -4.75 14.37 35.36
C ASP A 12 -4.82 15.42 34.22
N GLU A 13 -3.86 16.34 34.17
CA GLU A 13 -3.77 17.30 33.07
C GLU A 13 -3.35 16.62 31.75
N ILE A 14 -2.47 15.62 31.80
CA ILE A 14 -2.08 14.82 30.65
C ILE A 14 -3.29 14.00 30.13
N ASP A 15 -4.03 13.35 31.03
CA ASP A 15 -5.25 12.60 30.68
C ASP A 15 -6.33 13.52 30.08
N SER A 16 -6.47 14.74 30.63
CA SER A 16 -7.36 15.76 30.07
C SER A 16 -6.94 16.20 28.67
N LEU A 17 -5.63 16.28 28.39
CA LEU A 17 -5.12 16.57 27.03
C LEU A 17 -5.45 15.44 26.06
N ALA A 18 -5.24 14.19 26.46
CA ALA A 18 -5.58 13.00 25.66
C ALA A 18 -7.08 12.98 25.32
N THR A 19 -7.95 13.09 26.34
CA THR A 19 -9.43 13.11 26.16
C THR A 19 -9.89 14.20 25.18
N ARG A 20 -9.30 15.41 25.29
CA ARG A 20 -9.63 16.51 24.37
C ARG A 20 -9.17 16.22 22.93
N ALA A 21 -7.98 15.60 22.76
CA ALA A 21 -7.49 15.21 21.46
C ALA A 21 -8.38 14.15 20.81
N ASP A 22 -8.77 13.13 21.58
CA ASP A 22 -9.66 12.06 21.12
C ASP A 22 -11.03 12.61 20.69
N THR A 23 -11.62 13.52 21.48
CA THR A 23 -12.88 14.16 21.11
C THR A 23 -12.79 14.93 19.79
N VAL A 24 -11.64 15.57 19.51
CA VAL A 24 -11.43 16.27 18.23
C VAL A 24 -11.25 15.27 17.08
N ILE A 25 -10.50 14.19 17.30
CA ILE A 25 -10.30 13.13 16.30
C ILE A 25 -11.64 12.49 15.94
N GLU A 26 -12.46 12.14 16.92
CA GLU A 26 -13.81 11.58 16.70
C GLU A 26 -14.66 12.52 15.83
N ARG A 27 -14.73 13.79 16.16
CA ARG A 27 -15.48 14.79 15.38
C ARG A 27 -14.95 14.96 13.94
N LEU A 28 -13.64 14.86 13.74
CA LEU A 28 -13.05 14.87 12.40
C LEU A 28 -13.42 13.63 11.62
N ARG A 29 -13.39 12.46 12.28
CA ARG A 29 -13.81 11.18 11.71
C ARG A 29 -15.30 11.18 11.34
N GLU A 30 -16.19 11.67 12.22
CA GLU A 30 -17.63 11.81 11.95
C GLU A 30 -17.93 12.66 10.70
N ARG A 31 -17.09 13.66 10.40
CA ARG A 31 -17.24 14.47 9.17
C ARG A 31 -16.86 13.71 7.92
N VAL A 32 -15.95 12.77 8.02
CA VAL A 32 -15.45 11.96 6.89
C VAL A 32 -16.28 10.69 6.74
N TYR A 33 -16.67 10.09 7.85
CA TYR A 33 -17.52 8.92 7.90
C TYR A 33 -18.87 9.33 8.52
N ALA A 34 -19.92 9.36 7.72
CA ALA A 34 -21.24 9.43 8.30
C ALA A 34 -21.44 8.18 9.22
N PRO A 35 -21.94 8.34 10.45
CA PRO A 35 -22.11 7.24 11.38
C PRO A 35 -22.84 6.06 10.72
N GLY A 36 -22.20 4.89 10.67
CA GLY A 36 -22.77 3.67 10.07
C GLY A 36 -22.71 3.59 8.54
N ALA A 37 -22.12 4.54 7.83
CA ALA A 37 -21.93 4.47 6.39
C ALA A 37 -20.60 3.76 6.06
N GLN A 38 -20.70 2.57 5.45
CA GLN A 38 -19.55 1.93 4.85
C GLN A 38 -19.01 2.78 3.68
N LYS A 39 -17.71 2.96 3.62
CA LYS A 39 -17.05 3.64 2.51
C LYS A 39 -17.31 2.86 1.22
N THR A 40 -17.71 3.55 0.16
CA THR A 40 -18.03 2.95 -1.13
C THR A 40 -17.18 3.56 -2.24
N LEU A 41 -16.82 2.74 -3.23
CA LEU A 41 -16.06 3.19 -4.39
C LEU A 41 -17.00 3.78 -5.44
N ASN A 42 -16.98 5.11 -5.57
CA ASN A 42 -17.86 5.85 -6.46
C ASN A 42 -17.23 6.14 -7.85
N LEU A 43 -16.21 5.37 -8.24
CA LEU A 43 -15.60 5.51 -9.57
C LEU A 43 -16.54 5.00 -10.66
N ARG A 44 -16.71 5.81 -11.71
CA ARG A 44 -17.47 5.45 -12.90
C ARG A 44 -16.68 5.78 -14.15
N PHE A 45 -16.57 4.80 -15.02
CA PHE A 45 -15.81 4.88 -16.26
C PHE A 45 -16.78 4.94 -17.46
N ASN A 46 -16.59 5.89 -18.36
CA ASN A 46 -17.33 5.87 -19.62
C ASN A 46 -16.82 4.71 -20.51
N VAL A 47 -17.55 4.39 -21.58
CA VAL A 47 -17.21 3.25 -22.46
C VAL A 47 -15.82 3.38 -23.09
N ARG A 48 -15.38 4.59 -23.40
CA ARG A 48 -14.05 4.83 -23.97
C ARG A 48 -12.96 4.50 -22.95
N THR A 49 -13.07 5.06 -21.75
CA THR A 49 -12.11 4.79 -20.66
C THR A 49 -12.11 3.32 -20.28
N ALA A 50 -13.30 2.68 -20.18
CA ALA A 50 -13.39 1.25 -19.94
C ALA A 50 -12.70 0.45 -21.05
N GLY A 51 -12.89 0.83 -22.32
CA GLY A 51 -12.20 0.23 -23.45
C GLY A 51 -10.68 0.35 -23.37
N GLU A 52 -10.18 1.53 -23.02
CA GLU A 52 -8.75 1.77 -22.80
C GLU A 52 -8.20 0.87 -21.65
N MET A 53 -8.94 0.76 -20.52
CA MET A 53 -8.57 -0.07 -19.38
C MET A 53 -8.56 -1.58 -19.69
N VAL A 54 -9.44 -2.02 -20.59
CA VAL A 54 -9.60 -3.44 -20.99
C VAL A 54 -8.76 -3.80 -22.21
N GLY A 55 -8.21 -2.82 -22.91
CA GLY A 55 -7.50 -3.02 -24.17
C GLY A 55 -8.44 -3.45 -25.32
N ARG A 56 -9.66 -2.93 -25.34
CA ARG A 56 -10.69 -3.23 -26.37
C ARG A 56 -11.36 -1.95 -26.88
N THR A 57 -11.90 -2.00 -28.09
CA THR A 57 -12.64 -0.88 -28.66
C THR A 57 -14.02 -0.72 -27.99
N GLU A 58 -14.55 0.50 -28.00
CA GLU A 58 -15.92 0.77 -27.55
C GLU A 58 -16.95 -0.13 -28.26
N LYS A 59 -16.74 -0.40 -29.55
CA LYS A 59 -17.61 -1.28 -30.34
C LYS A 59 -17.57 -2.70 -29.77
N ALA A 60 -16.39 -3.25 -29.46
CA ALA A 60 -16.28 -4.61 -28.92
C ALA A 60 -17.02 -4.74 -27.57
N ILE A 61 -16.99 -3.71 -26.72
CA ILE A 61 -17.76 -3.70 -25.46
C ILE A 61 -19.26 -3.71 -25.76
N ARG A 62 -19.74 -2.83 -26.65
CA ARG A 62 -21.18 -2.76 -27.00
C ARG A 62 -21.68 -4.02 -27.68
N ASP A 63 -20.88 -4.66 -28.52
CA ASP A 63 -21.21 -5.93 -29.16
C ASP A 63 -21.35 -7.04 -28.10
N ALA A 64 -20.44 -7.08 -27.09
CA ALA A 64 -20.49 -8.02 -25.99
C ALA A 64 -21.67 -7.80 -25.02
N GLU A 65 -22.13 -6.55 -24.87
CA GLU A 65 -23.39 -6.22 -24.17
C GLU A 65 -24.62 -6.71 -24.98
N GLY A 66 -24.58 -6.49 -26.31
CA GLY A 66 -25.70 -6.86 -27.19
C GLY A 66 -25.86 -8.36 -27.39
N ASP A 67 -24.78 -9.14 -27.33
CA ASP A 67 -24.81 -10.61 -27.47
C ASP A 67 -24.87 -11.35 -26.13
N GLY A 68 -24.95 -10.62 -25.00
CA GLY A 68 -25.16 -11.17 -23.65
C GLY A 68 -23.90 -11.69 -22.96
N ARG A 69 -22.70 -11.54 -23.54
CA ARG A 69 -21.43 -11.87 -22.85
C ARG A 69 -21.15 -10.92 -21.67
N LEU A 70 -21.60 -9.68 -21.78
CA LEU A 70 -21.56 -8.70 -20.71
C LEU A 70 -23.01 -8.37 -20.27
N PRO A 71 -23.23 -8.03 -19.03
CA PRO A 71 -24.54 -7.56 -18.57
C PRO A 71 -24.90 -6.22 -19.23
N GLU A 72 -26.20 -5.95 -19.33
CA GLU A 72 -26.65 -4.64 -19.80
C GLU A 72 -26.09 -3.52 -18.92
N PRO A 73 -25.65 -2.40 -19.54
CA PRO A 73 -25.08 -1.28 -18.79
C PRO A 73 -26.16 -0.63 -17.92
N GLN A 74 -25.78 -0.29 -16.69
CA GLN A 74 -26.66 0.45 -15.78
C GLN A 74 -27.06 1.80 -16.39
N LYS A 75 -28.35 2.13 -16.23
CA LYS A 75 -28.91 3.40 -16.70
C LYS A 75 -29.51 4.16 -15.52
N ASP A 76 -29.36 5.46 -15.55
CA ASP A 76 -30.01 6.37 -14.63
C ASP A 76 -31.54 6.27 -14.81
N PRO A 77 -32.29 5.98 -13.76
CA PRO A 77 -33.74 5.77 -13.87
C PRO A 77 -34.50 7.02 -14.35
N ALA A 78 -34.00 8.21 -14.04
CA ALA A 78 -34.67 9.47 -14.36
C ALA A 78 -34.37 9.93 -15.80
N THR A 79 -33.16 9.67 -16.29
CA THR A 79 -32.71 10.20 -17.59
C THR A 79 -32.55 9.13 -18.68
N GLY A 80 -32.58 7.84 -18.31
CA GLY A 80 -32.32 6.72 -19.23
C GLY A 80 -30.87 6.65 -19.75
N ARG A 81 -30.00 7.55 -19.30
CA ARG A 81 -28.59 7.60 -19.73
C ARG A 81 -27.74 6.57 -18.97
N ARG A 82 -26.71 6.02 -19.63
CA ARG A 82 -25.74 5.14 -18.99
C ARG A 82 -25.03 5.86 -17.84
N THR A 83 -24.96 5.23 -16.67
CA THR A 83 -24.28 5.77 -15.47
C THR A 83 -22.77 5.59 -15.51
N GLY A 84 -22.24 4.90 -16.53
CA GLY A 84 -20.85 4.46 -16.62
C GLY A 84 -20.65 3.09 -15.93
N TYR A 85 -19.44 2.56 -16.06
CA TYR A 85 -19.05 1.26 -15.54
C TYR A 85 -18.33 1.41 -14.21
N SER A 86 -18.63 0.56 -13.25
CA SER A 86 -17.86 0.41 -12.01
C SER A 86 -16.52 -0.29 -12.29
N LEU A 87 -15.63 -0.34 -11.30
CA LEU A 87 -14.40 -1.13 -11.42
C LEU A 87 -14.70 -2.64 -11.51
N GLU A 88 -15.75 -3.10 -10.85
CA GLU A 88 -16.24 -4.49 -10.96
C GLU A 88 -16.68 -4.81 -12.39
N ASP A 89 -17.43 -3.90 -13.03
CA ASP A 89 -17.82 -4.06 -14.43
C ASP A 89 -16.59 -4.14 -15.36
N VAL A 90 -15.59 -3.26 -15.13
CA VAL A 90 -14.34 -3.29 -15.91
C VAL A 90 -13.57 -4.60 -15.68
N ASN A 91 -13.50 -5.11 -14.46
CA ASN A 91 -12.86 -6.38 -14.16
C ASN A 91 -13.59 -7.56 -14.83
N ARG A 92 -14.93 -7.56 -14.81
CA ARG A 92 -15.74 -8.53 -15.56
C ARG A 92 -15.48 -8.47 -17.07
N MET A 93 -15.34 -7.27 -17.63
CA MET A 93 -14.95 -7.12 -19.04
C MET A 93 -13.58 -7.76 -19.29
N ARG A 94 -12.59 -7.53 -18.42
CA ARG A 94 -11.28 -8.16 -18.54
C ARG A 94 -11.35 -9.69 -18.51
N GLU A 95 -12.22 -10.25 -17.68
CA GLU A 95 -12.46 -11.71 -17.64
C GLU A 95 -13.03 -12.21 -18.96
N VAL A 96 -14.09 -11.59 -19.46
CA VAL A 96 -14.75 -11.95 -20.72
C VAL A 96 -13.82 -11.82 -21.92
N PHE A 97 -12.95 -10.82 -21.93
CA PHE A 97 -12.03 -10.58 -23.04
C PHE A 97 -10.64 -11.23 -22.85
N GLY A 98 -10.40 -11.90 -21.72
CA GLY A 98 -9.12 -12.55 -21.42
C GLY A 98 -7.95 -11.57 -21.27
N THR A 99 -8.19 -10.38 -20.71
CA THR A 99 -7.19 -9.31 -20.57
C THR A 99 -6.83 -9.01 -19.11
N LEU A 100 -7.12 -9.93 -18.19
CA LEU A 100 -6.68 -9.81 -16.81
C LEU A 100 -5.14 -9.94 -16.73
N PRO A 101 -4.46 -8.99 -16.08
CA PRO A 101 -2.99 -9.00 -16.00
C PRO A 101 -2.48 -9.87 -14.84
N ARG A 102 -3.15 -10.97 -14.54
CA ARG A 102 -2.82 -11.85 -13.40
C ARG A 102 -1.50 -12.59 -13.64
N ARG A 103 -0.81 -12.91 -12.57
CA ARG A 103 0.32 -13.82 -12.59
C ARG A 103 -0.11 -15.22 -13.08
N GLY A 104 0.81 -15.96 -13.69
CA GLY A 104 0.58 -17.36 -14.03
C GLY A 104 0.45 -18.23 -12.77
N LEU A 105 -0.09 -19.43 -12.93
CA LEU A 105 -0.30 -20.36 -11.81
C LEU A 105 1.01 -20.73 -11.10
N ASP A 106 2.09 -20.86 -11.87
CA ASP A 106 3.42 -21.22 -11.36
C ASP A 106 4.27 -20.01 -10.96
N ASP A 107 3.79 -18.79 -11.22
CA ASP A 107 4.51 -17.58 -10.82
C ASP A 107 4.30 -17.32 -9.32
N PRO A 108 5.35 -16.95 -8.57
CA PRO A 108 5.19 -16.58 -7.17
C PRO A 108 4.43 -15.25 -7.05
N ALA A 109 3.64 -15.10 -5.99
CA ALA A 109 3.10 -13.78 -5.64
C ALA A 109 4.25 -12.82 -5.35
N THR A 110 4.12 -11.58 -5.82
CA THR A 110 5.09 -10.54 -5.45
C THR A 110 4.73 -9.98 -4.07
N VAL A 111 5.62 -10.17 -3.11
CA VAL A 111 5.51 -9.61 -1.75
C VAL A 111 6.43 -8.41 -1.68
N LEU A 112 5.85 -7.22 -1.84
CA LEU A 112 6.59 -5.96 -1.91
C LEU A 112 6.48 -5.20 -0.59
N ALA A 113 7.59 -5.00 0.11
CA ALA A 113 7.64 -4.10 1.25
C ALA A 113 8.04 -2.68 0.83
N VAL A 114 7.32 -1.69 1.34
CA VAL A 114 7.64 -0.27 1.19
C VAL A 114 8.35 0.20 2.45
N GLN A 115 9.67 0.08 2.50
CA GLN A 115 10.44 0.16 3.74
C GLN A 115 11.43 1.32 3.76
N ASN A 116 11.45 2.04 4.87
CA ASN A 116 12.50 2.95 5.31
C ASN A 116 12.32 3.21 6.81
N PHE A 117 13.41 3.26 7.58
CA PHE A 117 13.34 3.53 9.03
C PHE A 117 13.11 5.01 9.37
N LYS A 118 12.97 5.86 8.38
CA LYS A 118 12.60 7.26 8.57
C LYS A 118 11.08 7.42 8.57
N GLY A 119 10.56 8.10 9.59
CA GLY A 119 9.16 8.53 9.64
C GLY A 119 8.85 9.61 8.60
N GLY A 120 7.60 9.63 8.11
CA GLY A 120 7.14 10.70 7.23
C GLY A 120 7.69 10.70 5.80
N VAL A 121 8.38 9.65 5.34
CA VAL A 121 8.90 9.56 3.96
C VAL A 121 7.85 9.18 2.92
N GLY A 122 6.63 8.86 3.37
CA GLY A 122 5.49 8.52 2.50
C GLY A 122 5.28 7.02 2.29
N LYS A 123 5.68 6.14 3.22
CA LYS A 123 5.46 4.68 3.14
C LYS A 123 3.99 4.32 2.93
N SER A 124 3.14 4.58 3.91
CA SER A 124 1.70 4.26 3.88
C SER A 124 0.99 4.92 2.70
N THR A 125 1.30 6.19 2.43
CA THR A 125 0.79 6.90 1.25
C THR A 125 1.11 6.15 -0.04
N LEU A 126 2.34 5.68 -0.19
CA LEU A 126 2.79 4.95 -1.37
C LEU A 126 2.13 3.57 -1.46
N VAL A 127 2.04 2.84 -0.34
CA VAL A 127 1.36 1.53 -0.27
C VAL A 127 -0.08 1.64 -0.76
N VAL A 128 -0.86 2.59 -0.22
CA VAL A 128 -2.27 2.78 -0.60
C VAL A 128 -2.41 3.14 -2.07
N HIS A 129 -1.65 4.13 -2.55
CA HIS A 129 -1.75 4.55 -3.95
C HIS A 129 -1.29 3.45 -4.92
N LEU A 130 -0.25 2.68 -4.56
CA LEU A 130 0.20 1.55 -5.38
C LEU A 130 -0.83 0.42 -5.40
N ALA A 131 -1.44 0.09 -4.24
CA ALA A 131 -2.51 -0.91 -4.17
C ALA A 131 -3.67 -0.55 -5.11
N GLN A 132 -4.13 0.69 -5.05
CA GLN A 132 -5.24 1.18 -5.85
C GLN A 132 -4.87 1.32 -7.33
N PHE A 133 -3.64 1.74 -7.66
CA PHE A 133 -3.14 1.70 -9.04
C PHE A 133 -3.19 0.28 -9.62
N LEU A 134 -2.66 -0.70 -8.89
CA LEU A 134 -2.66 -2.10 -9.31
C LEU A 134 -4.08 -2.66 -9.42
N ALA A 135 -4.97 -2.30 -8.50
CA ALA A 135 -6.39 -2.67 -8.54
C ALA A 135 -7.10 -2.09 -9.78
N LEU A 136 -6.84 -0.83 -10.14
CA LEU A 136 -7.34 -0.21 -11.36
C LEU A 136 -6.82 -0.92 -12.63
N ARG A 137 -5.63 -1.51 -12.56
CA ARG A 137 -5.06 -2.34 -13.63
C ARG A 137 -5.67 -3.74 -13.70
N GLY A 138 -6.32 -4.23 -12.63
CA GLY A 138 -7.02 -5.53 -12.58
C GLY A 138 -6.30 -6.62 -11.78
N TYR A 139 -5.21 -6.29 -11.09
CA TYR A 139 -4.52 -7.22 -10.20
C TYR A 139 -5.31 -7.46 -8.92
N ARG A 140 -5.16 -8.67 -8.35
CA ARG A 140 -5.63 -9.00 -7.00
C ARG A 140 -4.55 -8.57 -6.01
N VAL A 141 -4.89 -7.66 -5.12
CA VAL A 141 -3.93 -7.05 -4.19
C VAL A 141 -4.33 -7.36 -2.76
N CYS A 142 -3.36 -7.75 -1.93
CA CYS A 142 -3.50 -7.72 -0.48
C CYS A 142 -2.62 -6.61 0.07
N VAL A 143 -3.14 -5.83 0.98
CA VAL A 143 -2.38 -4.86 1.77
C VAL A 143 -2.30 -5.39 3.20
N VAL A 144 -1.09 -5.42 3.75
CA VAL A 144 -0.86 -5.79 5.15
C VAL A 144 -0.32 -4.56 5.87
N ASP A 145 -1.17 -3.96 6.69
CA ASP A 145 -0.77 -2.87 7.57
C ASP A 145 -0.08 -3.48 8.79
N CYS A 146 1.21 -3.21 8.93
CA CYS A 146 2.02 -3.70 10.05
C CYS A 146 2.33 -2.59 11.08
N ASP A 147 1.86 -1.36 10.83
CA ASP A 147 2.10 -0.21 11.70
C ASP A 147 0.95 -0.03 12.70
N SER A 148 1.26 -0.05 14.00
CA SER A 148 0.29 0.17 15.08
C SER A 148 -0.48 1.50 14.95
N GLN A 149 0.04 2.45 14.17
CA GLN A 149 -0.66 3.71 13.90
C GLN A 149 -1.86 3.54 12.97
N GLY A 150 -2.00 2.41 12.26
CA GLY A 150 -3.15 2.10 11.42
C GLY A 150 -3.43 3.14 10.31
N SER A 151 -2.41 3.82 9.82
CA SER A 151 -2.58 4.88 8.81
C SER A 151 -3.13 4.35 7.50
N THR A 152 -2.63 3.23 7.02
CA THR A 152 -3.12 2.53 5.83
C THR A 152 -4.54 2.01 6.06
N THR A 153 -4.80 1.42 7.23
CA THR A 153 -6.12 0.97 7.68
C THR A 153 -7.16 2.09 7.61
N SER A 154 -6.81 3.25 8.16
CA SER A 154 -7.70 4.43 8.17
C SER A 154 -8.04 4.91 6.75
N ILE A 155 -7.07 4.96 5.83
CA ILE A 155 -7.33 5.38 4.45
C ILE A 155 -8.24 4.36 3.74
N PHE A 156 -8.15 3.06 4.06
CA PHE A 156 -9.08 2.05 3.55
C PHE A 156 -10.45 2.07 4.23
N GLY A 157 -10.73 3.04 5.07
CA GLY A 157 -12.08 3.30 5.57
C GLY A 157 -12.45 2.59 6.85
N LEU A 158 -11.49 1.99 7.54
CA LEU A 158 -11.69 1.41 8.87
C LEU A 158 -11.15 2.38 9.93
N ASN A 159 -11.91 2.57 11.00
CA ASN A 159 -11.41 3.23 12.19
C ASN A 159 -10.62 2.20 13.01
N PRO A 160 -9.28 2.34 13.16
CA PRO A 160 -8.47 1.37 13.88
C PRO A 160 -8.93 1.09 15.32
N ASP A 161 -9.51 2.10 15.98
CA ASP A 161 -9.89 1.99 17.38
C ASP A 161 -11.30 1.44 17.60
N VAL A 162 -12.13 1.37 16.54
CA VAL A 162 -13.57 1.00 16.64
C VAL A 162 -13.92 -0.17 15.74
N ASP A 163 -13.40 -0.19 14.50
CA ASP A 163 -13.79 -1.16 13.48
C ASP A 163 -12.84 -2.36 13.38
N VAL A 164 -11.70 -2.32 14.10
CA VAL A 164 -10.64 -3.33 14.03
C VAL A 164 -10.51 -4.01 15.39
N ASP A 165 -10.88 -5.28 15.45
CA ASP A 165 -10.66 -6.12 16.62
C ASP A 165 -9.19 -6.58 16.66
N GLU A 166 -8.55 -6.41 17.82
CA GLU A 166 -7.15 -6.73 18.01
C GLU A 166 -6.86 -8.21 17.80
N ASP A 167 -7.71 -9.07 18.33
CA ASP A 167 -7.54 -10.52 18.34
C ASP A 167 -8.08 -11.22 17.07
N GLU A 168 -9.00 -10.60 16.34
CA GLU A 168 -9.65 -11.21 15.17
C GLU A 168 -9.17 -10.65 13.82
N ASP A 169 -8.63 -9.42 13.79
CA ASP A 169 -8.39 -8.72 12.54
C ASP A 169 -6.92 -8.39 12.27
N THR A 170 -6.08 -8.31 13.32
CA THR A 170 -4.72 -7.79 13.19
C THR A 170 -3.65 -8.88 13.14
N LEU A 171 -2.41 -8.49 12.91
CA LEU A 171 -1.25 -9.38 13.03
C LEU A 171 -0.90 -9.73 14.49
N TYR A 172 -1.51 -9.10 15.49
CA TYR A 172 -1.14 -9.31 16.90
C TYR A 172 -1.27 -10.76 17.35
N PRO A 173 -2.42 -11.45 17.19
CA PRO A 173 -2.55 -12.86 17.58
C PRO A 173 -1.57 -13.74 16.81
N PHE A 174 -1.29 -13.40 15.56
CA PHE A 174 -0.37 -14.16 14.73
C PHE A 174 1.06 -14.13 15.27
N PHE A 175 1.51 -13.03 15.88
CA PHE A 175 2.84 -12.93 16.48
C PHE A 175 2.92 -13.54 17.88
N ARG A 176 1.80 -13.77 18.57
CA ARG A 176 1.76 -14.38 19.91
C ARG A 176 2.22 -15.83 19.90
N HIS A 177 2.75 -16.28 21.02
CA HIS A 177 3.08 -17.69 21.22
C HIS A 177 1.81 -18.55 21.18
N GLY A 178 1.83 -19.63 20.37
CA GLY A 178 0.65 -20.47 20.19
C GLY A 178 -0.47 -19.85 19.33
N GLY A 179 -0.24 -18.66 18.76
CA GLY A 179 -1.19 -17.99 17.90
C GLY A 179 -1.46 -18.72 16.56
N PRO A 180 -2.40 -18.21 15.75
CA PRO A 180 -2.83 -18.84 14.49
C PRO A 180 -1.66 -19.16 13.56
N SER A 181 -1.73 -20.26 12.82
CA SER A 181 -0.73 -20.65 11.82
C SER A 181 -0.97 -20.03 10.44
N SER A 182 -2.12 -19.40 10.22
CA SER A 182 -2.56 -18.82 8.96
C SER A 182 -3.05 -17.40 9.13
N LEU A 183 -2.88 -16.55 8.11
CA LEU A 183 -3.38 -15.18 8.08
C LEU A 183 -4.81 -15.03 7.53
N HIS A 184 -5.48 -16.13 7.18
CA HIS A 184 -6.85 -16.07 6.65
C HIS A 184 -7.84 -15.41 7.61
N TYR A 185 -7.65 -15.56 8.91
CA TYR A 185 -8.54 -14.98 9.93
C TYR A 185 -8.57 -13.45 9.87
N ALA A 186 -7.44 -12.82 9.54
CA ALA A 186 -7.29 -11.37 9.53
C ALA A 186 -7.59 -10.71 8.16
N LEU A 187 -7.89 -11.52 7.12
CA LEU A 187 -8.20 -10.99 5.80
C LEU A 187 -9.57 -10.35 5.77
N ARG A 188 -9.62 -9.04 5.50
CA ARG A 188 -10.86 -8.29 5.29
C ARG A 188 -10.99 -7.82 3.84
N ALA A 189 -12.18 -7.97 3.28
CA ALA A 189 -12.54 -7.31 2.04
C ALA A 189 -12.62 -5.79 2.25
N THR A 190 -12.20 -5.02 1.25
CA THR A 190 -12.35 -3.57 1.26
C THR A 190 -13.46 -3.13 0.30
N TYR A 191 -13.78 -1.84 0.27
CA TYR A 191 -14.69 -1.28 -0.73
C TYR A 191 -14.08 -1.23 -2.15
N TRP A 192 -12.82 -1.59 -2.33
CA TRP A 192 -12.18 -1.84 -3.62
C TRP A 192 -12.36 -3.33 -3.98
N PRO A 193 -12.99 -3.67 -5.11
CA PRO A 193 -13.43 -5.04 -5.38
C PRO A 193 -12.31 -6.09 -5.46
N ASN A 194 -11.09 -5.67 -5.70
CA ASN A 194 -9.92 -6.56 -5.83
C ASN A 194 -8.78 -6.19 -4.89
N ILE A 195 -9.07 -5.49 -3.79
CA ILE A 195 -8.13 -5.25 -2.69
C ILE A 195 -8.68 -5.89 -1.41
N ALA A 196 -7.89 -6.75 -0.79
CA ALA A 196 -8.07 -7.20 0.58
C ALA A 196 -7.08 -6.47 1.51
N LEU A 197 -7.43 -6.35 2.77
CA LEU A 197 -6.63 -5.70 3.81
C LEU A 197 -6.48 -6.64 5.02
N ILE A 198 -5.28 -6.73 5.56
CA ILE A 198 -5.05 -7.10 6.96
C ILE A 198 -4.83 -5.79 7.69
N PRO A 199 -5.79 -5.35 8.51
CA PRO A 199 -5.71 -4.05 9.16
C PRO A 199 -4.79 -4.06 10.39
N ALA A 200 -4.52 -2.86 10.89
CA ALA A 200 -3.75 -2.62 12.10
C ALA A 200 -4.50 -1.71 13.06
N ASN A 201 -4.20 -1.86 14.34
CA ASN A 201 -4.58 -0.95 15.41
C ASN A 201 -3.47 -0.86 16.47
N LEU A 202 -3.72 -0.12 17.55
CA LEU A 202 -2.72 0.08 18.62
C LEU A 202 -2.26 -1.21 19.29
N GLY A 203 -3.04 -2.29 19.25
CA GLY A 203 -2.64 -3.60 19.79
C GLY A 203 -1.36 -4.17 19.16
N LEU A 204 -1.03 -3.76 17.92
CA LEU A 204 0.27 -4.12 17.32
C LEU A 204 1.48 -3.54 18.06
N TYR A 205 1.28 -2.54 18.92
CA TYR A 205 2.35 -2.04 19.78
C TYR A 205 2.78 -3.08 20.80
N ASP A 206 1.85 -3.82 21.35
CA ASP A 206 2.15 -4.93 22.28
C ASP A 206 2.81 -6.11 21.55
N ALA A 207 2.46 -6.33 20.26
CA ALA A 207 3.15 -7.30 19.43
C ALA A 207 4.66 -7.01 19.26
N GLU A 208 5.07 -5.75 19.24
CA GLU A 208 6.50 -5.37 19.18
C GLU A 208 7.26 -5.87 20.42
N TYR A 209 6.67 -5.76 21.61
CA TYR A 209 7.29 -6.25 22.84
C TYR A 209 7.36 -7.78 22.88
N GLU A 210 6.27 -8.46 22.54
CA GLU A 210 6.27 -9.92 22.45
C GLU A 210 7.27 -10.44 21.42
N PHE A 211 7.32 -9.79 20.28
CA PHE A 211 8.26 -10.12 19.22
C PHE A 211 9.71 -9.97 19.67
N ALA A 212 10.04 -8.86 20.34
CA ALA A 212 11.37 -8.63 20.90
C ALA A 212 11.74 -9.68 21.98
N ALA A 213 10.81 -9.99 22.89
CA ALA A 213 11.02 -11.00 23.92
C ALA A 213 11.24 -12.40 23.33
N ARG A 214 10.51 -12.75 22.29
CA ARG A 214 10.66 -14.04 21.59
C ARG A 214 11.96 -14.13 20.80
N MET A 215 12.41 -13.04 20.18
CA MET A 215 13.71 -13.01 19.51
C MET A 215 14.88 -13.29 20.46
N MET A 216 14.75 -12.94 21.74
CA MET A 216 15.77 -13.22 22.76
C MET A 216 15.76 -14.68 23.23
N ASN A 217 14.64 -15.37 23.15
CA ASN A 217 14.42 -16.70 23.72
C ASN A 217 14.27 -17.82 22.70
N GLU A 218 13.86 -17.50 21.46
CA GLU A 218 13.59 -18.46 20.39
C GLU A 218 14.52 -18.17 19.22
N GLU A 219 15.44 -19.06 18.91
CA GLU A 219 16.39 -18.88 17.81
C GLU A 219 15.69 -18.68 16.46
N GLY A 220 15.87 -17.53 15.84
CA GLY A 220 15.63 -17.24 14.41
C GLY A 220 14.23 -17.45 13.83
N PHE A 221 13.42 -18.33 14.42
CA PHE A 221 12.13 -18.77 13.88
C PHE A 221 11.05 -17.66 13.88
N VAL A 222 11.15 -16.72 14.80
CA VAL A 222 10.20 -15.62 14.96
C VAL A 222 10.22 -14.67 13.74
N LEU A 223 11.41 -14.43 13.18
CA LEU A 223 11.58 -13.55 12.02
C LEU A 223 10.90 -14.10 10.75
N ASP A 224 10.84 -15.42 10.59
CA ASP A 224 10.22 -16.06 9.43
C ASP A 224 8.69 -16.24 9.57
N ARG A 225 8.13 -15.91 10.72
CA ARG A 225 6.72 -16.13 10.99
C ARG A 225 5.80 -15.38 10.00
N LEU A 226 6.05 -14.09 9.76
CA LEU A 226 5.25 -13.33 8.79
C LEU A 226 5.33 -13.94 7.39
N ARG A 227 6.51 -14.39 6.98
CA ARG A 227 6.70 -15.08 5.70
C ARG A 227 5.85 -16.33 5.58
N THR A 228 5.84 -17.17 6.63
CA THR A 228 5.01 -18.38 6.65
C THR A 228 3.51 -18.05 6.64
N GLY A 229 3.10 -17.02 7.35
CA GLY A 229 1.72 -16.54 7.32
C GLY A 229 1.30 -16.04 5.95
N ILE A 230 2.13 -15.19 5.32
CA ILE A 230 1.86 -14.70 3.97
C ILE A 230 1.75 -15.86 2.96
N ALA A 231 2.56 -16.90 3.10
CA ALA A 231 2.48 -18.06 2.22
C ALA A 231 1.11 -18.75 2.27
N THR A 232 0.37 -18.68 3.38
CA THR A 232 -0.96 -19.28 3.52
C THR A 232 -2.05 -18.58 2.72
N ILE A 233 -1.84 -17.32 2.32
CA ILE A 233 -2.81 -16.49 1.59
C ILE A 233 -2.33 -16.10 0.19
N ALA A 234 -1.09 -16.41 -0.15
CA ALA A 234 -0.42 -15.91 -1.35
C ALA A 234 -1.06 -16.40 -2.67
N ASP A 235 -1.76 -17.52 -2.68
CA ASP A 235 -2.47 -18.06 -3.85
C ASP A 235 -3.65 -17.19 -4.29
N GLN A 236 -4.23 -16.43 -3.37
CA GLN A 236 -5.37 -15.55 -3.63
C GLN A 236 -4.98 -14.22 -4.30
N PHE A 237 -3.71 -13.83 -4.23
CA PHE A 237 -3.25 -12.51 -4.64
C PHE A 237 -2.13 -12.58 -5.67
N ASP A 238 -2.09 -11.56 -6.52
CA ASP A 238 -0.99 -11.37 -7.47
C ASP A 238 0.15 -10.58 -6.81
N VAL A 239 -0.24 -9.58 -6.00
CA VAL A 239 0.69 -8.70 -5.27
C VAL A 239 0.22 -8.55 -3.82
N ILE A 240 1.16 -8.70 -2.90
CA ILE A 240 0.97 -8.42 -1.47
C ILE A 240 1.88 -7.25 -1.10
N LEU A 241 1.30 -6.16 -0.62
CA LEU A 241 2.00 -4.95 -0.22
C LEU A 241 2.10 -4.92 1.31
N LEU A 242 3.30 -4.73 1.81
CA LEU A 242 3.56 -4.63 3.24
C LEU A 242 3.85 -3.17 3.60
N ASP A 243 3.10 -2.62 4.55
CA ASP A 243 3.33 -1.30 5.15
C ASP A 243 3.96 -1.46 6.53
N PRO A 244 5.29 -1.42 6.65
CA PRO A 244 6.00 -1.73 7.87
C PRO A 244 6.02 -0.57 8.87
N PRO A 245 6.04 -0.89 10.19
CA PRO A 245 6.30 0.08 11.25
C PRO A 245 7.76 0.55 11.24
N LEU A 246 8.11 1.38 12.22
CA LEU A 246 9.49 1.76 12.49
C LEU A 246 10.18 0.81 13.51
N GLY A 247 9.47 -0.22 14.00
CA GLY A 247 9.87 -1.10 15.09
C GLY A 247 10.49 -2.44 14.65
N MET A 248 10.53 -3.39 15.59
CA MET A 248 11.17 -4.71 15.43
C MET A 248 10.43 -5.60 14.42
N ILE A 249 9.12 -5.46 14.28
CA ILE A 249 8.32 -6.17 13.26
C ILE A 249 8.85 -5.90 11.85
N SER A 250 9.49 -4.75 11.61
CA SER A 250 10.17 -4.43 10.34
C SER A 250 11.16 -5.50 9.88
N LEU A 251 11.83 -6.19 10.80
CA LEU A 251 12.75 -7.27 10.46
C LEU A 251 12.01 -8.48 9.87
N SER A 252 10.86 -8.82 10.47
CA SER A 252 9.99 -9.87 9.94
C SER A 252 9.41 -9.50 8.56
N VAL A 253 9.10 -8.21 8.35
CA VAL A 253 8.66 -7.69 7.04
C VAL A 253 9.77 -7.84 6.00
N LEU A 254 11.01 -7.46 6.32
CA LEU A 254 12.15 -7.65 5.41
C LEU A 254 12.36 -9.13 5.05
N ARG A 255 12.14 -10.04 6.00
CA ARG A 255 12.24 -11.49 5.79
C ARG A 255 11.08 -12.06 4.97
N ALA A 256 9.91 -11.47 5.08
CA ALA A 256 8.71 -11.91 4.35
C ALA A 256 8.70 -11.42 2.90
N ALA A 257 9.24 -10.24 2.63
CA ALA A 257 9.27 -9.63 1.31
C ALA A 257 10.19 -10.38 0.33
N ASN A 258 9.80 -10.40 -0.94
CA ASN A 258 10.65 -10.82 -2.06
C ASN A 258 10.99 -9.66 -3.01
N ALA A 259 10.49 -8.46 -2.71
CA ALA A 259 10.82 -7.22 -3.39
C ALA A 259 10.79 -6.04 -2.40
N LEU A 260 11.64 -5.04 -2.61
CA LEU A 260 11.72 -3.87 -1.73
C LEU A 260 11.62 -2.58 -2.54
N LEU A 261 10.85 -1.65 -2.02
CA LEU A 261 10.75 -0.27 -2.47
C LEU A 261 11.12 0.66 -1.31
N ILE A 262 12.09 1.53 -1.53
CA ILE A 262 12.67 2.40 -0.50
C ILE A 262 12.32 3.85 -0.83
N PRO A 263 11.26 4.43 -0.23
CA PRO A 263 10.93 5.83 -0.40
C PRO A 263 12.00 6.71 0.27
N ALA A 264 12.60 7.62 -0.48
CA ALA A 264 13.70 8.48 -0.02
C ALA A 264 13.49 9.93 -0.49
N PRO A 265 13.09 10.85 0.39
CA PRO A 265 13.02 12.26 0.05
C PRO A 265 14.42 12.81 -0.29
N PRO A 266 14.58 13.58 -1.39
CA PRO A 266 15.86 14.06 -1.85
C PRO A 266 16.32 15.31 -1.09
N ASN A 267 16.61 15.16 0.19
CA ASN A 267 17.27 16.15 1.01
C ASN A 267 18.38 15.50 1.85
N ASN A 268 19.36 16.27 2.31
CA ASN A 268 20.56 15.74 2.96
C ASN A 268 20.27 14.86 4.19
N ILE A 269 19.29 15.26 5.02
CA ILE A 269 18.98 14.55 6.28
C ILE A 269 18.31 13.21 5.96
N ASP A 270 17.32 13.23 5.08
CA ASP A 270 16.55 12.01 4.75
C ASP A 270 17.38 11.05 3.92
N PHE A 271 18.23 11.55 3.01
CA PHE A 271 19.16 10.72 2.25
C PHE A 271 20.22 10.07 3.15
N GLY A 272 20.77 10.81 4.12
CA GLY A 272 21.66 10.26 5.13
C GLY A 272 20.98 9.16 5.95
N SER A 273 19.73 9.36 6.35
CA SER A 273 18.93 8.34 7.05
C SER A 273 18.69 7.10 6.17
N THR A 274 18.43 7.29 4.87
CA THR A 274 18.28 6.18 3.90
C THR A 274 19.59 5.39 3.75
N ALA A 275 20.75 6.07 3.71
CA ALA A 275 22.05 5.40 3.66
C ALA A 275 22.32 4.55 4.92
N HIS A 276 21.96 5.07 6.11
CA HIS A 276 22.04 4.31 7.36
C HIS A 276 21.11 3.11 7.35
N PHE A 277 19.87 3.27 6.86
CA PHE A 277 18.92 2.17 6.68
C PHE A 277 19.48 1.07 5.79
N LEU A 278 20.02 1.41 4.63
CA LEU A 278 20.64 0.43 3.70
C LEU A 278 21.80 -0.31 4.36
N LYS A 279 22.66 0.40 5.09
CA LYS A 279 23.78 -0.22 5.82
C LYS A 279 23.29 -1.19 6.89
N MET A 280 22.31 -0.79 7.70
CA MET A 280 21.77 -1.63 8.76
C MET A 280 21.03 -2.84 8.17
N MET A 281 20.21 -2.64 7.13
CA MET A 281 19.53 -3.73 6.41
C MET A 281 20.55 -4.74 5.88
N GLY A 282 21.63 -4.28 5.25
CA GLY A 282 22.70 -5.15 4.74
C GLY A 282 23.36 -5.96 5.86
N ALA A 283 23.70 -5.32 6.99
CA ALA A 283 24.27 -6.01 8.14
C ALA A 283 23.34 -7.09 8.71
N THR A 284 22.06 -6.72 8.92
CA THR A 284 21.04 -7.66 9.43
C THR A 284 20.81 -8.84 8.48
N LEU A 285 20.70 -8.58 7.18
CA LEU A 285 20.51 -9.65 6.20
C LEU A 285 21.71 -10.58 6.10
N ASN A 286 22.94 -10.07 6.24
CA ASN A 286 24.17 -10.88 6.27
C ASN A 286 24.20 -11.77 7.53
N GLU A 287 23.90 -11.21 8.70
CA GLU A 287 23.84 -11.97 9.95
C GLU A 287 22.80 -13.11 9.86
N LEU A 288 21.62 -12.81 9.32
CA LEU A 288 20.59 -13.82 9.07
C LEU A 288 21.04 -14.88 8.06
N ALA A 289 21.86 -14.52 7.08
CA ALA A 289 22.40 -15.45 6.09
C ALA A 289 23.35 -16.48 6.73
N GLU A 290 24.17 -16.06 7.67
CA GLU A 290 25.10 -16.96 8.41
C GLU A 290 24.34 -18.02 9.22
N HIS A 291 23.10 -17.74 9.63
CA HIS A 291 22.23 -18.67 10.35
C HIS A 291 21.26 -19.45 9.43
N GLY A 292 21.57 -19.57 8.13
CA GLY A 292 20.79 -20.37 7.18
C GLY A 292 19.55 -19.67 6.61
N GLY A 293 19.41 -18.38 6.87
CA GLY A 293 18.25 -17.57 6.47
C GLY A 293 18.43 -16.68 5.24
N ALA A 294 19.50 -16.86 4.46
CA ALA A 294 19.77 -16.02 3.29
C ALA A 294 18.64 -16.09 2.25
N ARG A 295 18.08 -14.94 1.90
CA ARG A 295 17.17 -14.80 0.75
C ARG A 295 17.57 -13.57 -0.06
N GLY A 296 17.51 -13.73 -1.38
CA GLY A 296 17.59 -12.61 -2.31
C GLY A 296 16.22 -11.96 -2.50
N TYR A 297 16.24 -10.75 -3.04
CA TYR A 297 15.06 -10.06 -3.53
C TYR A 297 15.04 -10.11 -5.06
N HIS A 298 13.86 -10.17 -5.65
CA HIS A 298 13.71 -10.02 -7.09
C HIS A 298 14.19 -8.64 -7.55
N PHE A 299 13.90 -7.63 -6.75
CA PHE A 299 14.44 -6.28 -6.93
C PHE A 299 14.46 -5.50 -5.60
N VAL A 300 15.40 -4.58 -5.51
CA VAL A 300 15.45 -3.52 -4.48
C VAL A 300 15.52 -2.21 -5.23
N LYS A 301 14.57 -1.31 -5.04
CA LYS A 301 14.52 -0.01 -5.74
C LYS A 301 14.32 1.14 -4.79
N ILE A 302 14.98 2.25 -5.08
CA ILE A 302 14.84 3.52 -4.37
C ILE A 302 13.89 4.40 -5.19
N LEU A 303 12.92 5.01 -4.53
CA LEU A 303 12.01 5.99 -5.12
C LEU A 303 12.24 7.35 -4.49
N ALA A 304 12.60 8.35 -5.28
CA ALA A 304 12.62 9.72 -4.82
C ALA A 304 11.18 10.19 -4.53
N THR A 305 10.89 10.44 -3.24
CA THR A 305 9.56 10.88 -2.77
C THR A 305 9.59 12.35 -2.32
N LYS A 306 8.43 12.98 -2.23
CA LYS A 306 8.30 14.40 -1.79
C LYS A 306 9.21 15.35 -2.58
N MET A 307 9.44 15.00 -3.86
CA MET A 307 10.31 15.80 -4.74
C MET A 307 9.65 17.13 -5.09
N ASN A 308 10.39 18.21 -4.91
CA ASN A 308 9.99 19.55 -5.32
C ASN A 308 11.07 20.16 -6.22
N ASP A 309 10.76 20.33 -7.51
CA ASP A 309 11.72 20.82 -8.52
C ASP A 309 12.11 22.31 -8.31
N GLN A 310 11.31 23.06 -7.57
CA GLN A 310 11.59 24.45 -7.25
C GLN A 310 12.67 24.59 -6.15
N LYS A 311 12.93 23.51 -5.41
CA LYS A 311 13.97 23.48 -4.38
C LYS A 311 15.28 22.99 -5.01
N SER A 312 16.24 23.88 -5.20
CA SER A 312 17.56 23.53 -5.79
C SER A 312 18.26 22.39 -5.03
N ALA A 313 18.12 22.35 -3.71
CA ALA A 313 18.65 21.29 -2.86
C ALA A 313 18.06 19.91 -3.24
N HIS A 314 16.75 19.81 -3.50
CA HIS A 314 16.13 18.56 -3.92
C HIS A 314 16.66 18.09 -5.27
N VAL A 315 16.81 19.01 -6.23
CA VAL A 315 17.36 18.71 -7.56
C VAL A 315 18.81 18.23 -7.45
N ALA A 316 19.64 18.90 -6.62
CA ALA A 316 21.02 18.52 -6.42
C ALA A 316 21.16 17.12 -5.79
N ILE A 317 20.43 16.85 -4.71
CA ILE A 317 20.47 15.54 -4.04
C ILE A 317 19.90 14.43 -4.91
N LYS A 318 18.83 14.68 -5.68
CA LYS A 318 18.32 13.68 -6.64
C LYS A 318 19.40 13.28 -7.66
N ARG A 319 20.16 14.23 -8.19
CA ARG A 319 21.29 13.93 -9.09
C ARG A 319 22.38 13.08 -8.40
N VAL A 320 22.65 13.35 -7.13
CA VAL A 320 23.57 12.51 -6.35
C VAL A 320 23.02 11.09 -6.20
N MET A 321 21.74 10.96 -5.87
CA MET A 321 21.09 9.64 -5.77
C MET A 321 21.18 8.87 -7.10
N GLU A 322 20.90 9.53 -8.22
CA GLU A 322 21.02 8.93 -9.57
C GLU A 322 22.46 8.50 -9.91
N ALA A 323 23.45 9.28 -9.48
CA ALA A 323 24.85 8.95 -9.71
C ALA A 323 25.34 7.79 -8.82
N VAL A 324 24.83 7.69 -7.59
CA VAL A 324 25.21 6.64 -6.64
C VAL A 324 24.47 5.33 -6.89
N PHE A 325 23.20 5.40 -7.32
CA PHE A 325 22.31 4.27 -7.53
C PHE A 325 21.79 4.19 -8.98
N PRO A 326 22.65 4.17 -10.01
CA PRO A 326 22.20 4.34 -11.39
C PRO A 326 21.23 3.28 -11.89
N GLN A 327 21.30 2.07 -11.31
CA GLN A 327 20.41 0.95 -11.66
C GLN A 327 19.33 0.67 -10.61
N ASP A 328 19.46 1.23 -9.42
CA ASP A 328 18.62 0.91 -8.27
C ASP A 328 17.60 2.00 -7.93
N ILE A 329 17.76 3.21 -8.50
CA ILE A 329 16.78 4.29 -8.38
C ILE A 329 15.76 4.24 -9.52
N LEU A 330 14.48 4.41 -9.18
CA LEU A 330 13.42 4.55 -10.18
C LEU A 330 13.59 5.83 -10.98
N GLN A 331 13.25 5.78 -12.26
CA GLN A 331 13.23 6.97 -13.13
C GLN A 331 12.08 7.91 -12.75
N SER A 332 10.94 7.33 -12.39
CA SER A 332 9.79 8.06 -11.88
C SER A 332 10.06 8.62 -10.49
N VAL A 333 9.43 9.75 -10.19
CA VAL A 333 9.52 10.39 -8.87
C VAL A 333 8.11 10.66 -8.34
N LEU A 334 7.93 10.53 -7.04
CA LEU A 334 6.71 10.98 -6.38
C LEU A 334 6.90 12.43 -5.94
N LYS A 335 6.19 13.33 -6.62
CA LYS A 335 6.25 14.77 -6.30
C LYS A 335 5.54 15.09 -5.00
N ASP A 336 6.05 16.11 -4.33
CA ASP A 336 5.33 16.79 -3.25
C ASP A 336 4.06 17.41 -3.83
N SER A 337 2.88 17.06 -3.29
CA SER A 337 1.60 17.46 -3.86
C SER A 337 0.55 17.68 -2.79
N ALA A 338 -0.01 18.88 -2.75
CA ALA A 338 -1.13 19.22 -1.89
C ALA A 338 -2.37 18.34 -2.13
N GLU A 339 -2.51 17.72 -3.30
CA GLU A 339 -3.62 16.80 -3.59
C GLU A 339 -3.53 15.51 -2.76
N ILE A 340 -2.31 15.04 -2.48
CA ILE A 340 -2.09 13.89 -1.59
C ILE A 340 -2.49 14.27 -0.16
N ASP A 341 -2.07 15.44 0.31
CA ASP A 341 -2.40 15.91 1.65
C ASP A 341 -3.89 16.17 1.82
N ASN A 342 -4.54 16.80 0.82
CA ASN A 342 -5.97 17.04 0.80
C ASN A 342 -6.78 15.73 0.77
N ALA A 343 -6.35 14.74 0.01
CA ALA A 343 -6.97 13.43 -0.02
C ALA A 343 -6.83 12.74 1.33
N SER A 344 -5.63 12.72 1.90
CA SER A 344 -5.34 12.12 3.21
C SER A 344 -6.12 12.77 4.35
N ALA A 345 -6.30 14.09 4.32
CA ALA A 345 -7.12 14.81 5.31
C ALA A 345 -8.61 14.39 5.29
N ASN A 346 -9.06 13.78 4.19
CA ASN A 346 -10.39 13.20 4.05
C ASN A 346 -10.36 11.66 4.12
N LEU A 347 -9.28 11.08 4.62
CA LEU A 347 -9.04 9.63 4.67
C LEU A 347 -9.27 8.95 3.31
N MET A 348 -8.84 9.61 2.24
CA MET A 348 -8.98 9.17 0.85
C MET A 348 -7.61 9.14 0.16
N SER A 349 -7.55 8.45 -0.95
CA SER A 349 -6.44 8.60 -1.89
C SER A 349 -6.81 9.54 -3.04
N VAL A 350 -5.81 9.95 -3.81
CA VAL A 350 -6.01 10.74 -5.03
C VAL A 350 -6.82 9.96 -6.08
N TYR A 351 -6.75 8.63 -6.08
CA TYR A 351 -7.51 7.78 -7.01
C TYR A 351 -9.01 7.74 -6.74
N GLU A 352 -9.44 8.06 -5.53
CA GLU A 352 -10.85 8.05 -5.11
C GLU A 352 -11.57 9.38 -5.36
N ILE A 353 -10.80 10.46 -5.59
CA ILE A 353 -11.39 11.78 -5.82
C ILE A 353 -12.20 11.75 -7.12
N THR A 354 -13.44 12.23 -7.06
CA THR A 354 -14.38 12.29 -8.18
C THR A 354 -14.92 13.71 -8.38
N GLY A 355 -15.64 13.93 -9.47
CA GLY A 355 -16.33 15.19 -9.70
C GLY A 355 -15.43 16.34 -10.17
N PRO A 356 -15.79 17.61 -9.86
CA PRO A 356 -15.07 18.78 -10.39
C PRO A 356 -13.62 18.90 -9.98
N ALA A 357 -13.25 18.39 -8.80
CA ALA A 357 -11.88 18.41 -8.30
C ALA A 357 -10.89 17.69 -9.24
N THR A 358 -11.33 16.63 -9.93
CA THR A 358 -10.50 15.88 -10.88
C THR A 358 -10.10 16.68 -12.12
N ARG A 359 -10.76 17.80 -12.38
CA ARG A 359 -10.52 18.65 -13.54
C ARG A 359 -9.40 19.67 -13.32
N THR A 360 -8.96 19.85 -12.08
CA THR A 360 -7.87 20.77 -11.76
C THR A 360 -6.54 20.30 -12.36
N GLU A 361 -5.70 21.22 -12.77
CA GLU A 361 -4.37 20.86 -13.29
C GLU A 361 -3.47 20.26 -12.22
N THR A 362 -3.67 20.63 -10.96
CA THR A 362 -2.93 20.06 -9.81
C THR A 362 -3.28 18.59 -9.65
N HIS A 363 -4.58 18.23 -9.67
CA HIS A 363 -5.03 16.84 -9.59
C HIS A 363 -4.51 16.01 -10.76
N LYS A 364 -4.65 16.50 -12.00
CA LYS A 364 -4.18 15.79 -13.18
C LYS A 364 -2.68 15.53 -13.13
N ARG A 365 -1.87 16.52 -12.75
CA ARG A 365 -0.42 16.34 -12.59
C ARG A 365 -0.07 15.34 -11.50
N CYS A 366 -0.76 15.40 -10.36
CA CYS A 366 -0.57 14.43 -9.27
C CYS A 366 -0.83 13.00 -9.76
N ARG A 367 -1.94 12.79 -10.50
CA ARG A 367 -2.27 11.50 -11.12
C ARG A 367 -1.18 11.03 -12.08
N VAL A 368 -0.65 11.91 -12.92
CA VAL A 368 0.43 11.57 -13.86
C VAL A 368 1.68 11.04 -13.13
N TYR A 369 2.06 11.66 -12.02
CA TYR A 369 3.22 11.20 -11.24
C TYR A 369 2.94 9.86 -10.53
N LEU A 370 1.77 9.71 -9.91
CA LEU A 370 1.37 8.45 -9.28
C LEU A 370 1.30 7.31 -10.29
N ASP A 371 0.69 7.56 -11.45
CA ASP A 371 0.58 6.58 -12.54
C ASP A 371 1.95 6.22 -13.15
N ALA A 372 2.89 7.17 -13.22
CA ALA A 372 4.25 6.90 -13.70
C ALA A 372 5.00 5.97 -12.74
N VAL A 373 4.96 6.27 -11.45
CA VAL A 373 5.54 5.40 -10.40
C VAL A 373 4.88 4.02 -10.43
N GLY A 374 3.55 3.97 -10.49
CA GLY A 374 2.81 2.72 -10.53
C GLY A 374 3.20 1.85 -11.73
N ARG A 375 3.28 2.42 -12.94
CA ARG A 375 3.70 1.70 -14.16
C ARG A 375 5.12 1.16 -14.09
N GLU A 376 6.05 1.93 -13.54
CA GLU A 376 7.43 1.49 -13.41
C GLU A 376 7.53 0.29 -12.43
N ILE A 377 6.82 0.36 -11.29
CA ILE A 377 6.74 -0.74 -10.32
C ILE A 377 6.00 -1.94 -10.92
N GLU A 378 4.86 -1.75 -11.61
CA GLU A 378 4.15 -2.82 -12.34
C GLU A 378 5.08 -3.55 -13.31
N THR A 379 5.91 -2.82 -14.03
CA THR A 379 6.90 -3.40 -14.95
C THR A 379 7.93 -4.26 -14.22
N LEU A 380 8.43 -3.81 -13.08
CA LEU A 380 9.35 -4.58 -12.25
C LEU A 380 8.68 -5.86 -11.72
N ILE A 381 7.44 -5.78 -11.25
CA ILE A 381 6.65 -6.92 -10.81
C ILE A 381 6.48 -7.93 -11.94
N ARG A 382 6.02 -7.49 -13.11
CA ARG A 382 5.82 -8.36 -14.29
C ARG A 382 7.11 -9.05 -14.75
N LYS A 383 8.27 -8.42 -14.57
CA LYS A 383 9.59 -9.03 -14.84
C LYS A 383 9.90 -10.21 -13.92
N THR A 384 9.30 -10.29 -12.74
CA THR A 384 9.49 -11.41 -11.81
C THR A 384 8.64 -12.64 -12.18
N TRP A 385 7.69 -12.50 -13.12
CA TRP A 385 6.77 -13.54 -13.53
C TRP A 385 7.13 -14.10 -14.91
N PRO A 386 7.67 -15.33 -14.99
CA PRO A 386 7.98 -15.98 -16.27
C PRO A 386 6.84 -15.98 -17.27
N SER A 387 5.57 -16.11 -16.80
CA SER A 387 4.40 -16.09 -17.67
C SER A 387 4.22 -14.78 -18.44
N HIS A 388 4.73 -13.65 -17.92
CA HIS A 388 4.65 -12.33 -18.55
C HIS A 388 5.80 -12.02 -19.51
N HIS A 389 6.87 -12.82 -19.53
CA HIS A 389 8.08 -12.52 -20.31
C HIS A 389 7.82 -12.44 -21.83
N ALA A 390 6.91 -13.27 -22.35
CA ALA A 390 6.57 -13.21 -23.77
C ALA A 390 5.93 -11.88 -24.18
N ASP A 391 5.06 -11.33 -23.33
CA ASP A 391 4.40 -10.06 -23.60
C ASP A 391 5.35 -8.88 -23.35
N LEU A 392 6.19 -8.94 -22.32
CA LEU A 392 7.23 -7.94 -22.08
C LEU A 392 8.24 -7.84 -23.25
N ARG A 393 8.57 -8.97 -23.90
CA ARG A 393 9.41 -8.94 -25.13
C ARG A 393 8.68 -8.28 -26.31
N LYS A 394 7.38 -8.55 -26.49
CA LYS A 394 6.58 -7.85 -27.53
C LYS A 394 6.49 -6.36 -27.27
N GLU A 395 6.45 -5.95 -26.00
CA GLU A 395 6.45 -4.57 -25.55
C GLU A 395 7.84 -3.90 -25.65
N GLY A 396 8.91 -4.65 -25.94
CA GLY A 396 10.29 -4.16 -26.01
C GLY A 396 10.90 -3.83 -24.62
N ILE A 397 10.39 -4.46 -23.57
CA ILE A 397 10.81 -4.23 -22.17
C ILE A 397 11.84 -5.27 -21.70
N LEU A 398 11.84 -6.48 -22.30
CA LEU A 398 12.80 -7.57 -22.10
C LEU A 398 13.54 -7.88 -23.39
#